data_392e90c3ee8aebf6cb977aee2c8f7b0c
#
_entry.id   392e90c3ee8aebf6cb977aee2c8f7b0c
#
_cell.length_a   1.000
_cell.length_b   1.000
_cell.length_c   1.000
_cell.angle_alpha   90.00
_cell.angle_beta   90.00
_cell.angle_gamma   90.00
#
_symmetry.space_group_name_H-M   'P 1'
#
loop_
_entity.id
_entity.type
_entity.pdbx_description
1 polymer ?
#
loop_
_entity_poly.entity_id
_entity_poly.type
_entity_poly.pdbx_seq_one_letter_code
_entity_poly.pdbx_strand_id
1 'polypeptide(L)'
;SWTVGEGEFFKGFTDYLKSHGFKAVGPENQGVATYEATINKPGVGETKFRISVREGGTNILAPMNDPNVQVVGYDGHSNWGRNMTSSVNRGPESADGADGKLLFYNLCVGKGVLDKVKEKYGNAQIATTFAASNFYTDGNGQMTRGEGQQALMALIDGIAGRKGWPDLHKSMNAAADIGWGRTWDNYLTPISTMTREKVLDRDNDGQADYLDKHF
;
A
#
# COMPACT_ATOMS: atom_id res chain seq x y z
N SER A 1 5.30 3.82 8.37
CA SER A 1 6.39 2.84 8.20
C SER A 1 6.14 2.00 6.95
N TRP A 2 7.17 1.75 6.17
CA TRP A 2 7.08 1.05 4.90
C TRP A 2 8.16 -0.03 4.80
N THR A 3 7.78 -1.23 4.46
CA THR A 3 8.72 -2.34 4.22
C THR A 3 8.73 -2.64 2.72
N VAL A 4 9.91 -2.69 2.15
CA VAL A 4 10.14 -3.00 0.73
C VAL A 4 10.89 -4.32 0.63
N GLY A 5 10.59 -5.09 -0.40
CA GLY A 5 11.34 -6.29 -0.72
C GLY A 5 12.84 -6.04 -0.91
N GLU A 6 13.56 -7.05 -1.24
CA GLU A 6 15.03 -7.07 -1.18
C GLU A 6 15.72 -6.07 -2.12
N GLY A 7 16.86 -5.54 -1.71
CA GLY A 7 17.95 -4.91 -2.47
C GLY A 7 17.52 -3.87 -3.53
N GLU A 8 17.35 -4.31 -4.75
CA GLU A 8 17.05 -3.44 -5.89
C GLU A 8 15.70 -2.72 -5.78
N PHE A 9 14.72 -3.37 -5.15
CA PHE A 9 13.42 -2.75 -4.84
C PHE A 9 13.55 -1.64 -3.82
N PHE A 10 14.37 -1.84 -2.76
CA PHE A 10 14.60 -0.83 -1.75
C PHE A 10 15.23 0.42 -2.35
N LYS A 11 16.28 0.25 -3.16
CA LYS A 11 16.93 1.35 -3.85
C LYS A 11 15.96 2.07 -4.80
N GLY A 12 15.25 1.33 -5.65
CA GLY A 12 14.27 1.89 -6.58
C GLY A 12 13.17 2.67 -5.86
N PHE A 13 12.66 2.16 -4.74
CA PHE A 13 11.64 2.82 -3.94
C PHE A 13 12.18 4.12 -3.31
N THR A 14 13.37 4.10 -2.72
CA THR A 14 13.96 5.27 -2.09
C THR A 14 14.33 6.36 -3.09
N ASP A 15 14.82 5.98 -4.27
CA ASP A 15 15.09 6.91 -5.37
C ASP A 15 13.78 7.52 -5.92
N TYR A 16 12.72 6.72 -5.98
CA TYR A 16 11.38 7.20 -6.34
C TYR A 16 10.85 8.24 -5.34
N LEU A 17 10.99 8.01 -4.03
CA LEU A 17 10.63 9.02 -3.02
C LEU A 17 11.39 10.32 -3.22
N LYS A 18 12.72 10.25 -3.43
CA LYS A 18 13.57 11.43 -3.68
C LYS A 18 13.10 12.21 -4.92
N SER A 19 12.78 11.51 -6.01
CA SER A 19 12.30 12.15 -7.24
C SER A 19 10.95 12.84 -7.08
N HIS A 20 10.19 12.49 -6.04
CA HIS A 20 8.91 13.11 -5.66
C HIS A 20 9.04 14.11 -4.51
N GLY A 21 10.24 14.64 -4.29
CA GLY A 21 10.50 15.75 -3.35
C GLY A 21 10.68 15.34 -1.89
N PHE A 22 10.72 14.04 -1.60
CA PHE A 22 11.08 13.58 -0.26
C PHE A 22 12.58 13.72 -0.01
N LYS A 23 12.94 14.27 1.13
CA LYS A 23 14.33 14.47 1.55
C LYS A 23 14.70 13.47 2.63
N ALA A 24 15.88 12.86 2.51
CA ALA A 24 16.39 11.97 3.54
C ALA A 24 16.61 12.73 4.85
N VAL A 25 16.24 12.09 5.96
CA VAL A 25 16.42 12.61 7.32
C VAL A 25 17.45 11.74 8.03
N GLY A 26 18.67 12.22 8.08
CA GLY A 26 19.79 11.50 8.64
C GLY A 26 20.32 10.38 7.75
N PRO A 27 21.36 9.69 8.18
CA PRO A 27 21.92 8.54 7.49
C PRO A 27 20.99 7.33 7.60
N GLU A 28 21.06 6.45 6.61
CA GLU A 28 20.49 5.12 6.72
C GLU A 28 21.12 4.36 7.89
N ASN A 29 20.29 3.74 8.70
CA ASN A 29 20.74 2.99 9.86
C ASN A 29 20.08 1.60 9.87
N GLN A 30 20.89 0.54 9.87
CA GLN A 30 20.45 -0.85 9.94
C GLN A 30 19.38 -1.22 8.87
N GLY A 31 19.58 -0.77 7.63
CA GLY A 31 18.63 -1.00 6.54
C GLY A 31 17.30 -0.25 6.70
N VAL A 32 17.30 0.83 7.48
CA VAL A 32 16.17 1.75 7.60
C VAL A 32 16.58 3.14 7.14
N ALA A 33 15.91 3.65 6.12
CA ALA A 33 16.06 5.03 5.66
C ALA A 33 14.78 5.81 5.97
N THR A 34 14.92 7.05 6.42
CA THR A 34 13.77 7.93 6.72
C THR A 34 13.76 9.12 5.79
N TYR A 35 12.59 9.42 5.28
CA TYR A 35 12.33 10.51 4.33
C TYR A 35 11.22 11.40 4.84
N GLU A 36 11.32 12.69 4.57
CA GLU A 36 10.28 13.67 4.89
C GLU A 36 9.92 14.52 3.67
N ALA A 37 8.66 14.86 3.57
CA ALA A 37 8.15 15.85 2.63
C ALA A 37 7.04 16.68 3.28
N THR A 38 6.91 17.92 2.84
CA THR A 38 5.75 18.77 3.14
C THR A 38 5.01 19.03 1.83
N ILE A 39 3.75 18.63 1.79
CA ILE A 39 2.88 18.82 0.63
C ILE A 39 1.87 19.90 0.97
N ASN A 40 1.86 20.97 0.18
CA ASN A 40 0.91 22.05 0.33
C ASN A 40 -0.17 21.93 -0.76
N LYS A 41 -1.43 21.90 -0.33
CA LYS A 41 -2.59 21.86 -1.24
C LYS A 41 -3.40 23.14 -1.11
N PRO A 42 -3.71 23.81 -2.23
CA PRO A 42 -4.55 25.00 -2.23
C PRO A 42 -5.90 24.74 -1.51
N GLY A 43 -6.26 25.62 -0.59
CA GLY A 43 -7.49 25.53 0.19
C GLY A 43 -7.49 24.49 1.32
N VAL A 44 -6.45 23.66 1.45
CA VAL A 44 -6.30 22.63 2.49
C VAL A 44 -5.17 22.96 3.46
N GLY A 45 -4.06 23.53 2.93
CA GLY A 45 -2.86 23.84 3.69
C GLY A 45 -1.78 22.77 3.57
N GLU A 46 -0.85 22.78 4.53
CA GLU A 46 0.33 21.92 4.55
C GLU A 46 0.05 20.61 5.28
N THR A 47 0.54 19.51 4.70
CA THR A 47 0.59 18.20 5.35
C THR A 47 2.02 17.70 5.33
N LYS A 48 2.54 17.33 6.49
CA LYS A 48 3.89 16.78 6.65
C LYS A 48 3.82 15.25 6.64
N PHE A 49 4.66 14.66 5.82
CA PHE A 49 4.82 13.20 5.74
C PHE A 49 6.20 12.81 6.21
N ARG A 50 6.26 11.77 7.02
CA ARG A 50 7.49 11.11 7.39
C ARG A 50 7.37 9.62 7.08
N ILE A 51 8.22 9.12 6.20
CA ILE A 51 8.20 7.73 5.74
C ILE A 51 9.51 7.05 6.15
N SER A 52 9.42 6.10 7.06
CA SER A 52 10.53 5.21 7.36
C SER A 52 10.42 3.97 6.46
N VAL A 53 11.40 3.77 5.62
CA VAL A 53 11.49 2.65 4.67
C VAL A 53 12.48 1.65 5.20
N ARG A 54 12.08 0.39 5.25
CA ARG A 54 12.93 -0.73 5.67
C ARG A 54 13.08 -1.70 4.52
N GLU A 55 14.31 -2.17 4.33
CA GLU A 55 14.60 -3.26 3.40
C GLU A 55 14.30 -4.61 4.03
N GLY A 56 13.57 -5.45 3.31
CA GLY A 56 13.26 -6.82 3.71
C GLY A 56 12.52 -6.89 5.05
N GLY A 57 12.46 -8.08 5.59
CA GLY A 57 11.99 -8.27 6.94
C GLY A 57 10.86 -9.27 7.10
N THR A 58 10.92 -9.99 8.22
CA THR A 58 9.96 -11.04 8.56
C THR A 58 8.79 -10.52 9.39
N ASN A 59 8.86 -9.27 9.85
CA ASN A 59 7.81 -8.67 10.68
C ASN A 59 7.34 -7.33 10.09
N ILE A 60 6.66 -7.40 8.95
CA ILE A 60 6.10 -6.26 8.22
C ILE A 60 5.13 -5.48 9.10
N LEU A 61 4.40 -6.15 9.98
CA LEU A 61 3.33 -5.58 10.79
C LEU A 61 3.77 -5.11 12.19
N ALA A 62 5.05 -5.25 12.55
CA ALA A 62 5.56 -4.75 13.84
C ALA A 62 5.15 -3.29 14.13
N PRO A 63 5.16 -2.36 13.13
CA PRO A 63 4.79 -0.97 13.38
C PRO A 63 3.31 -0.75 13.66
N MET A 64 2.45 -1.77 13.57
CA MET A 64 1.03 -1.62 13.89
C MET A 64 0.77 -1.19 15.33
N ASN A 65 1.69 -1.50 16.27
CA ASN A 65 1.58 -1.07 17.68
C ASN A 65 2.26 0.28 17.98
N ASP A 66 2.96 0.88 17.03
CA ASP A 66 3.57 2.20 17.27
C ASP A 66 2.51 3.31 17.16
N PRO A 67 2.20 4.05 18.24
CA PRO A 67 1.18 5.10 18.22
C PRO A 67 1.52 6.27 17.27
N ASN A 68 2.79 6.41 16.90
CA ASN A 68 3.24 7.46 15.98
C ASN A 68 3.14 7.05 14.51
N VAL A 69 2.76 5.79 14.24
CA VAL A 69 2.61 5.27 12.87
C VAL A 69 1.13 5.21 12.51
N GLN A 70 0.71 5.97 11.53
CA GLN A 70 -0.65 5.99 10.99
C GLN A 70 -0.82 5.04 9.80
N VAL A 71 0.26 4.81 9.04
CA VAL A 71 0.23 3.93 7.86
C VAL A 71 1.36 2.91 7.97
N VAL A 72 1.01 1.65 7.85
CA VAL A 72 1.96 0.54 7.71
C VAL A 72 1.84 0.01 6.28
N GLY A 73 2.96 -0.01 5.56
CA GLY A 73 3.01 -0.41 4.17
C GLY A 73 3.96 -1.56 3.90
N TYR A 74 3.62 -2.33 2.89
CA TYR A 74 4.48 -3.34 2.30
C TYR A 74 4.41 -3.26 0.78
N ASP A 75 5.57 -3.32 0.12
CA ASP A 75 5.71 -3.41 -1.33
C ASP A 75 6.71 -4.51 -1.67
N GLY A 76 6.26 -5.58 -2.30
CA GLY A 76 7.15 -6.69 -2.64
C GLY A 76 6.43 -7.98 -3.00
N HIS A 77 7.20 -9.04 -3.11
CA HIS A 77 6.68 -10.35 -3.47
C HIS A 77 5.72 -10.93 -2.42
N SER A 78 4.63 -11.51 -2.89
CA SER A 78 3.67 -12.19 -2.00
C SER A 78 4.16 -13.54 -1.49
N ASN A 79 5.01 -14.21 -2.29
CA ASN A 79 5.36 -15.61 -2.05
C ASN A 79 4.08 -16.46 -1.78
N TRP A 80 3.10 -16.36 -2.70
CA TRP A 80 1.78 -16.98 -2.55
C TRP A 80 1.04 -16.56 -1.28
N GLY A 81 1.19 -15.32 -0.84
CA GLY A 81 0.61 -14.78 0.39
C GLY A 81 1.36 -15.13 1.67
N ARG A 82 2.42 -15.97 1.60
CA ARG A 82 3.15 -16.43 2.79
C ARG A 82 3.85 -15.31 3.53
N ASN A 83 4.39 -14.32 2.83
CA ASN A 83 5.08 -13.18 3.45
C ASN A 83 4.14 -12.41 4.37
N MET A 84 2.94 -12.06 3.90
CA MET A 84 1.95 -11.37 4.71
C MET A 84 1.38 -12.29 5.81
N THR A 85 1.04 -13.54 5.49
CA THR A 85 0.54 -14.51 6.49
C THR A 85 1.56 -14.73 7.62
N SER A 86 2.84 -14.87 7.30
CA SER A 86 3.90 -14.96 8.32
C SER A 86 3.98 -13.71 9.17
N SER A 87 3.82 -12.53 8.57
CA SER A 87 3.82 -11.25 9.28
C SER A 87 2.58 -11.09 10.16
N VAL A 88 1.41 -11.55 9.72
CA VAL A 88 0.20 -11.58 10.56
C VAL A 88 0.42 -12.49 11.77
N ASN A 89 0.96 -13.68 11.57
CA ASN A 89 1.20 -14.64 12.66
C ASN A 89 2.25 -14.15 13.68
N ARG A 90 3.25 -13.39 13.23
CA ARG A 90 4.34 -12.84 14.06
C ARG A 90 4.09 -11.41 14.54
N GLY A 91 3.09 -10.75 13.97
CA GLY A 91 2.75 -9.37 14.32
C GLY A 91 2.19 -9.28 15.73
N PRO A 92 2.04 -8.06 16.23
CA PRO A 92 1.50 -7.80 17.56
C PRO A 92 0.19 -8.53 17.78
N GLU A 93 -0.01 -9.12 18.95
CA GLU A 93 -1.21 -9.90 19.29
C GLU A 93 -2.42 -9.01 19.55
N SER A 94 -2.20 -7.76 19.98
CA SER A 94 -3.26 -6.82 20.29
C SER A 94 -3.72 -6.07 19.05
N ALA A 95 -5.02 -6.09 18.80
CA ALA A 95 -5.67 -5.27 17.77
C ALA A 95 -5.80 -3.79 18.19
N ASP A 96 -5.58 -3.46 19.47
CA ASP A 96 -5.83 -2.13 20.02
C ASP A 96 -4.97 -1.03 19.40
N GLY A 97 -3.76 -1.40 18.96
CA GLY A 97 -2.86 -0.49 18.23
C GLY A 97 -3.23 -0.27 16.76
N ALA A 98 -4.17 -1.03 16.21
CA ALA A 98 -4.54 -0.98 14.79
C ALA A 98 -5.69 -0.01 14.50
N ASP A 99 -6.40 0.46 15.54
CA ASP A 99 -7.53 1.37 15.39
C ASP A 99 -7.15 2.65 14.64
N GLY A 100 -7.91 2.93 13.59
CA GLY A 100 -7.71 4.11 12.75
C GLY A 100 -6.47 4.08 11.86
N LYS A 101 -5.66 3.01 11.90
CA LYS A 101 -4.49 2.88 11.03
C LYS A 101 -4.87 2.36 9.66
N LEU A 102 -4.07 2.76 8.67
CA LEU A 102 -4.11 2.19 7.34
C LEU A 102 -3.02 1.13 7.18
N LEU A 103 -3.42 -0.07 6.78
CA LEU A 103 -2.52 -1.10 6.29
C LEU A 103 -2.61 -1.13 4.76
N PHE A 104 -1.55 -0.70 4.10
CA PHE A 104 -1.41 -0.74 2.65
C PHE A 104 -0.41 -1.80 2.26
N TYR A 105 -0.83 -2.84 1.55
CA TYR A 105 0.10 -3.84 1.06
C TYR A 105 -0.07 -4.11 -0.43
N ASN A 106 1.01 -3.84 -1.15
CA ASN A 106 1.16 -4.07 -2.57
C ASN A 106 1.92 -5.38 -2.80
N LEU A 107 1.20 -6.42 -3.18
CA LEU A 107 1.77 -7.75 -3.45
C LEU A 107 0.87 -8.51 -4.44
N CYS A 108 1.41 -9.51 -5.10
CA CYS A 108 0.59 -10.31 -6.00
C CYS A 108 -0.56 -10.99 -5.25
N VAL A 109 -1.80 -10.73 -5.70
CA VAL A 109 -3.02 -11.31 -5.14
C VAL A 109 -3.18 -11.04 -3.63
N GLY A 110 -3.01 -9.78 -3.23
CA GLY A 110 -3.11 -9.35 -1.83
C GLY A 110 -4.44 -9.66 -1.18
N LYS A 111 -5.54 -9.70 -1.96
CA LYS A 111 -6.86 -10.13 -1.49
C LYS A 111 -6.85 -11.52 -0.84
N GLY A 112 -5.97 -12.42 -1.26
CA GLY A 112 -5.91 -13.79 -0.74
C GLY A 112 -5.51 -13.89 0.73
N VAL A 113 -5.00 -12.82 1.32
CA VAL A 113 -4.66 -12.76 2.75
C VAL A 113 -5.54 -11.79 3.53
N LEU A 114 -6.49 -11.14 2.86
CA LEU A 114 -7.33 -10.10 3.44
C LEU A 114 -8.10 -10.58 4.66
N ASP A 115 -8.71 -11.75 4.61
CA ASP A 115 -9.51 -12.28 5.71
C ASP A 115 -8.67 -12.52 6.97
N LYS A 116 -7.46 -13.07 6.81
CA LYS A 116 -6.53 -13.26 7.93
C LYS A 116 -6.06 -11.95 8.54
N VAL A 117 -5.83 -10.94 7.70
CA VAL A 117 -5.47 -9.61 8.17
C VAL A 117 -6.63 -8.98 8.93
N LYS A 118 -7.85 -9.09 8.42
CA LYS A 118 -9.06 -8.58 9.08
C LYS A 118 -9.39 -9.30 10.38
N GLU A 119 -9.19 -10.61 10.44
CA GLU A 119 -9.39 -11.38 11.66
C GLU A 119 -8.55 -10.83 12.82
N LYS A 120 -7.29 -10.47 12.53
CA LYS A 120 -6.36 -9.98 13.56
C LYS A 120 -6.43 -8.45 13.77
N TYR A 121 -6.65 -7.70 12.69
CA TYR A 121 -6.63 -6.23 12.68
C TYR A 121 -7.94 -5.68 12.13
N GLY A 122 -9.07 -6.18 12.65
CA GLY A 122 -10.41 -5.86 12.14
C GLY A 122 -10.77 -4.39 12.08
N ASN A 123 -10.16 -3.58 12.95
CA ASN A 123 -10.40 -2.14 13.04
C ASN A 123 -9.44 -1.32 12.15
N ALA A 124 -8.44 -1.95 11.53
CA ALA A 124 -7.58 -1.26 10.58
C ALA A 124 -8.29 -1.07 9.24
N GLN A 125 -8.04 0.07 8.60
CA GLN A 125 -8.39 0.29 7.22
C GLN A 125 -7.39 -0.45 6.34
N ILE A 126 -7.85 -1.18 5.34
CA ILE A 126 -6.97 -2.01 4.51
C ILE A 126 -7.09 -1.59 3.06
N ALA A 127 -5.93 -1.36 2.43
CA ALA A 127 -5.80 -1.22 0.99
C ALA A 127 -4.80 -2.26 0.46
N THR A 128 -5.18 -3.01 -0.56
CA THR A 128 -4.37 -4.11 -1.11
C THR A 128 -4.67 -4.36 -2.58
N THR A 129 -3.93 -5.27 -3.20
CA THR A 129 -4.09 -5.64 -4.60
C THR A 129 -5.09 -6.78 -4.80
N PHE A 130 -5.85 -6.70 -5.87
CA PHE A 130 -6.74 -7.76 -6.32
C PHE A 130 -5.97 -8.87 -7.07
N ALA A 131 -5.14 -8.47 -8.02
CA ALA A 131 -4.38 -9.34 -8.91
C ALA A 131 -2.86 -9.13 -8.72
N ALA A 132 -2.08 -9.52 -9.71
CA ALA A 132 -0.64 -9.31 -9.70
C ALA A 132 -0.31 -7.80 -9.67
N SER A 133 0.70 -7.45 -8.91
CA SER A 133 1.32 -6.13 -8.94
C SER A 133 2.54 -6.18 -9.87
N ASN A 134 2.66 -5.19 -10.74
CA ASN A 134 3.70 -5.14 -11.75
C ASN A 134 4.70 -4.02 -11.51
N PHE A 135 5.87 -4.16 -12.10
CA PHE A 135 6.92 -3.16 -12.11
C PHE A 135 7.71 -3.21 -13.42
N TYR A 136 8.36 -2.11 -13.76
CA TYR A 136 9.33 -2.02 -14.85
C TYR A 136 10.73 -1.97 -14.29
N THR A 137 11.66 -2.60 -15.00
CA THR A 137 13.09 -2.50 -14.74
C THR A 137 13.79 -1.80 -15.89
N ASP A 138 14.93 -1.19 -15.61
CA ASP A 138 15.87 -0.72 -16.64
C ASP A 138 16.67 -1.89 -17.25
N GLY A 139 17.58 -1.57 -18.17
CA GLY A 139 18.46 -2.56 -18.80
C GLY A 139 19.41 -3.28 -17.85
N ASN A 140 19.55 -2.81 -16.61
CA ASN A 140 20.36 -3.40 -15.55
C ASN A 140 19.52 -4.22 -14.56
N GLY A 141 18.22 -4.36 -14.81
CA GLY A 141 17.30 -5.05 -13.91
C GLY A 141 16.84 -4.23 -12.70
N GLN A 142 17.24 -2.95 -12.58
CA GLN A 142 16.82 -2.09 -11.48
C GLN A 142 15.39 -1.61 -11.70
N MET A 143 14.56 -1.70 -10.66
CA MET A 143 13.19 -1.21 -10.73
C MET A 143 13.16 0.31 -10.92
N THR A 144 12.50 0.74 -11.98
CA THR A 144 12.34 2.16 -12.33
C THR A 144 10.95 2.68 -12.05
N ARG A 145 9.96 1.82 -12.08
CA ARG A 145 8.55 2.16 -11.88
C ARG A 145 7.77 0.94 -11.42
N GLY A 146 6.96 1.09 -10.40
CA GLY A 146 6.10 0.02 -9.88
C GLY A 146 4.69 0.52 -9.56
N GLU A 147 3.72 -0.35 -9.70
CA GLU A 147 2.32 -0.04 -9.36
C GLU A 147 2.17 0.40 -7.91
N GLY A 148 2.83 -0.30 -6.98
CA GLY A 148 2.80 0.05 -5.56
C GLY A 148 3.31 1.44 -5.26
N GLN A 149 4.38 1.86 -5.93
CA GLN A 149 4.95 3.20 -5.79
C GLN A 149 3.99 4.26 -6.30
N GLN A 150 3.38 4.05 -7.47
CA GLN A 150 2.42 4.99 -8.05
C GLN A 150 1.15 5.10 -7.19
N ALA A 151 0.63 3.96 -6.72
CA ALA A 151 -0.52 3.96 -5.83
C ALA A 151 -0.24 4.63 -4.48
N LEU A 152 0.98 4.44 -3.92
CA LEU A 152 1.41 5.13 -2.70
C LEU A 152 1.44 6.66 -2.91
N MET A 153 2.01 7.15 -4.02
CA MET A 153 2.04 8.58 -4.28
C MET A 153 0.64 9.16 -4.43
N ALA A 154 -0.26 8.45 -5.12
CA ALA A 154 -1.66 8.85 -5.20
C ALA A 154 -2.36 8.88 -3.85
N LEU A 155 -2.05 7.91 -2.97
CA LEU A 155 -2.53 7.87 -1.59
C LEU A 155 -2.01 9.07 -0.79
N ILE A 156 -0.70 9.35 -0.83
CA ILE A 156 -0.06 10.48 -0.15
C ILE A 156 -0.68 11.80 -0.63
N ASP A 157 -0.82 11.98 -1.94
CA ASP A 157 -1.41 13.17 -2.54
C ASP A 157 -2.88 13.35 -2.13
N GLY A 158 -3.61 12.25 -2.08
CA GLY A 158 -5.01 12.26 -1.64
C GLY A 158 -5.17 12.56 -0.15
N ILE A 159 -4.30 12.01 0.71
CA ILE A 159 -4.28 12.33 2.15
C ILE A 159 -3.96 13.82 2.33
N ALA A 160 -2.95 14.35 1.62
CA ALA A 160 -2.63 15.78 1.64
C ALA A 160 -3.81 16.64 1.20
N GLY A 161 -4.59 16.17 0.22
CA GLY A 161 -5.81 16.83 -0.25
C GLY A 161 -7.06 16.55 0.58
N ARG A 162 -6.96 15.81 1.69
CA ARG A 162 -8.09 15.36 2.54
C ARG A 162 -9.20 14.68 1.74
N LYS A 163 -8.84 13.89 0.73
CA LYS A 163 -9.77 13.13 -0.10
C LYS A 163 -10.40 11.98 0.69
N GLY A 164 -11.67 11.73 0.47
CA GLY A 164 -12.35 10.53 0.98
C GLY A 164 -11.95 9.27 0.20
N TRP A 165 -12.32 8.10 0.74
CA TRP A 165 -11.98 6.81 0.13
C TRP A 165 -12.47 6.62 -1.32
N PRO A 166 -13.65 7.14 -1.75
CA PRO A 166 -14.06 7.05 -3.16
C PRO A 166 -13.05 7.67 -4.13
N ASP A 167 -12.56 8.87 -3.79
CA ASP A 167 -11.58 9.57 -4.60
C ASP A 167 -10.18 8.95 -4.50
N LEU A 168 -9.80 8.47 -3.33
CA LEU A 168 -8.55 7.74 -3.11
C LEU A 168 -8.52 6.45 -3.94
N HIS A 169 -9.59 5.65 -3.87
CA HIS A 169 -9.72 4.43 -4.65
C HIS A 169 -9.50 4.70 -6.15
N LYS A 170 -10.24 5.66 -6.71
CA LYS A 170 -10.11 6.07 -8.11
C LYS A 170 -8.71 6.54 -8.45
N SER A 171 -8.12 7.40 -7.60
CA SER A 171 -6.79 7.97 -7.84
C SER A 171 -5.68 6.91 -7.77
N MET A 172 -5.76 5.98 -6.82
CA MET A 172 -4.78 4.90 -6.67
C MET A 172 -4.81 3.95 -7.86
N ASN A 173 -6.00 3.54 -8.30
CA ASN A 173 -6.14 2.65 -9.45
C ASN A 173 -5.71 3.30 -10.75
N ALA A 174 -6.06 4.56 -10.97
CA ALA A 174 -5.62 5.31 -12.14
C ALA A 174 -4.08 5.50 -12.17
N ALA A 175 -3.46 5.76 -11.01
CA ALA A 175 -2.01 5.91 -10.91
C ALA A 175 -1.26 4.57 -11.08
N ALA A 176 -1.85 3.48 -10.64
CA ALA A 176 -1.29 2.13 -10.72
C ALA A 176 -1.35 1.54 -12.13
N ASP A 177 -2.17 2.07 -13.04
CA ASP A 177 -2.16 1.65 -14.45
C ASP A 177 -0.91 2.21 -15.15
N ILE A 178 0.20 1.51 -14.97
CA ILE A 178 1.51 1.92 -15.52
C ILE A 178 1.67 1.56 -17.00
N GLY A 179 0.59 1.47 -17.76
CA GLY A 179 0.62 1.22 -19.20
C GLY A 179 0.22 -0.18 -19.63
N TRP A 180 -0.35 -0.96 -18.74
CA TRP A 180 -0.88 -2.29 -19.03
C TRP A 180 -2.31 -2.27 -19.59
N GLY A 181 -2.93 -1.07 -19.63
CA GLY A 181 -4.28 -0.89 -20.19
C GLY A 181 -5.33 -1.75 -19.48
N ARG A 182 -5.23 -1.86 -18.15
CA ARG A 182 -6.17 -2.66 -17.37
C ARG A 182 -7.56 -2.12 -17.47
N THR A 183 -8.51 -2.99 -17.64
CA THR A 183 -9.94 -2.65 -17.66
C THR A 183 -10.60 -2.76 -16.30
N TRP A 184 -9.85 -3.16 -15.27
CA TRP A 184 -10.34 -3.33 -13.90
C TRP A 184 -9.42 -2.66 -12.86
N ASP A 185 -9.99 -2.35 -11.72
CA ASP A 185 -9.25 -1.81 -10.58
C ASP A 185 -8.42 -2.90 -9.90
N ASN A 186 -7.11 -2.69 -9.80
CA ASN A 186 -6.22 -3.63 -9.12
C ASN A 186 -6.14 -3.39 -7.61
N TYR A 187 -6.45 -2.17 -7.15
CA TYR A 187 -6.39 -1.86 -5.72
C TYR A 187 -7.77 -1.92 -5.08
N LEU A 188 -7.90 -2.80 -4.12
CA LEU A 188 -9.01 -2.81 -3.17
C LEU A 188 -8.70 -1.81 -2.07
N THR A 189 -9.67 -1.02 -1.69
CA THR A 189 -9.58 -0.02 -0.62
C THR A 189 -10.62 -0.30 0.46
N PRO A 190 -10.65 0.39 1.59
CA PRO A 190 -11.68 0.19 2.60
C PRO A 190 -13.11 0.23 2.04
N ILE A 191 -13.39 1.04 1.03
CA ILE A 191 -14.70 1.06 0.39
C ILE A 191 -15.03 -0.29 -0.25
N SER A 192 -14.15 -0.83 -1.09
CA SER A 192 -14.38 -2.13 -1.74
C SER A 192 -14.32 -3.30 -0.76
N THR A 193 -13.67 -3.13 0.39
CA THR A 193 -13.59 -4.16 1.43
C THR A 193 -14.71 -4.07 2.47
N MET A 194 -15.32 -2.90 2.65
CA MET A 194 -16.45 -2.67 3.58
C MET A 194 -17.81 -2.84 2.92
N THR A 195 -17.93 -2.46 1.66
CA THR A 195 -19.16 -2.64 0.87
C THR A 195 -18.94 -3.74 -0.14
N ARG A 196 -19.06 -4.99 0.32
CA ARG A 196 -18.97 -6.19 -0.53
C ARG A 196 -19.91 -6.17 -1.77
N GLU A 197 -20.83 -5.20 -1.83
CA GLU A 197 -21.99 -5.29 -2.70
C GLU A 197 -22.17 -4.14 -3.70
N LYS A 198 -21.36 -3.08 -3.70
CA LYS A 198 -21.71 -1.91 -4.55
C LYS A 198 -20.61 -1.24 -5.35
N VAL A 199 -19.33 -1.54 -5.15
CA VAL A 199 -18.27 -0.75 -5.78
C VAL A 199 -17.65 -1.43 -7.01
N LEU A 200 -17.80 -2.73 -7.14
CA LEU A 200 -17.29 -3.53 -8.25
C LEU A 200 -18.31 -4.62 -8.67
N ASP A 201 -19.54 -4.28 -8.76
CA ASP A 201 -20.63 -5.11 -9.31
C ASP A 201 -21.02 -4.53 -10.68
N ARG A 202 -20.26 -4.90 -11.72
CA ARG A 202 -20.42 -4.33 -13.08
C ARG A 202 -21.59 -4.93 -13.83
N ASP A 203 -21.91 -6.17 -13.54
CA ASP A 203 -23.05 -6.85 -14.13
C ASP A 203 -24.34 -6.67 -13.30
N ASN A 204 -24.21 -6.03 -12.13
CA ASN A 204 -25.30 -5.67 -11.23
C ASN A 204 -26.10 -6.90 -10.74
N ASP A 205 -25.41 -8.03 -10.54
CA ASP A 205 -26.00 -9.27 -10.04
C ASP A 205 -26.09 -9.33 -8.50
N GLY A 206 -25.58 -8.30 -7.81
CA GLY A 206 -25.56 -8.20 -6.35
C GLY A 206 -24.32 -8.82 -5.72
N GLN A 207 -23.36 -9.32 -6.51
CA GLN A 207 -22.05 -9.77 -6.05
C GLN A 207 -20.99 -8.78 -6.51
N ALA A 208 -19.93 -8.61 -5.72
CA ALA A 208 -18.80 -7.84 -6.18
C ALA A 208 -18.02 -8.62 -7.25
N ASP A 209 -17.59 -7.98 -8.34
CA ASP A 209 -16.86 -8.58 -9.47
C ASP A 209 -15.74 -9.54 -9.05
N TYR A 210 -15.06 -9.29 -7.92
CA TYR A 210 -13.98 -10.14 -7.43
C TYR A 210 -14.47 -11.45 -6.77
N LEU A 211 -15.77 -11.58 -6.52
CA LEU A 211 -16.42 -12.82 -6.05
C LEU A 211 -17.03 -13.58 -7.21
N ASP A 212 -17.18 -12.93 -8.35
CA ASP A 212 -17.75 -13.54 -9.53
C ASP A 212 -16.73 -14.50 -10.18
N LYS A 213 -17.18 -15.74 -10.41
CA LYS A 213 -16.35 -16.78 -11.04
C LYS A 213 -16.18 -16.60 -12.56
N HIS A 214 -16.79 -15.58 -13.13
CA HIS A 214 -16.87 -15.34 -14.57
C HIS A 214 -15.96 -14.21 -15.08
N PHE A 215 -15.04 -13.72 -14.23
CA PHE A 215 -13.96 -12.81 -14.62
C PHE A 215 -12.60 -13.48 -14.59
#